data_86a13903bc903387b2ac2c7110330702
#
_entry.id   86a13903bc903387b2ac2c7110330702
#
_cell.length_a   1.000
_cell.length_b   1.000
_cell.length_c   1.000
_cell.angle_alpha   90.00
_cell.angle_beta   90.00
_cell.angle_gamma   90.00
#
_symmetry.space_group_name_H-M   'P 1'
#
loop_
_entity.id
_entity.type
_entity.pdbx_description
1 polymer ?
#
loop_
_entity_poly.entity_id
_entity_poly.type
_entity_poly.pdbx_seq_one_letter_code
_entity_poly.pdbx_strand_id
1 'polypeptide(L)'
;MKISTWNVNSINARINHLEKFILEDQSDIYLLQELKTVEEGFPKDIINKLGYFSYVNGQKAWNGVAILSKTKLEITNTSIPKFEDPNSRIIETEIQLKK
;
A
#
# COMPACT_ATOMS: atom_id res chain seq x y z
N MET A 1 -10.47 -8.46 12.18
CA MET A 1 -9.76 -7.84 11.05
C MET A 1 -8.31 -8.32 11.02
N LYS A 2 -7.84 -8.71 9.86
CA LYS A 2 -6.46 -9.16 9.67
C LYS A 2 -5.70 -8.10 8.88
N ILE A 3 -4.57 -7.65 9.43
CA ILE A 3 -3.70 -6.65 8.82
C ILE A 3 -2.31 -7.25 8.67
N SER A 4 -1.77 -7.21 7.45
CA SER A 4 -0.42 -7.69 7.16
C SER A 4 0.46 -6.53 6.70
N THR A 5 1.74 -6.58 7.02
CA THR A 5 2.71 -5.57 6.59
C THR A 5 3.91 -6.25 5.93
N TRP A 6 4.42 -5.64 4.88
CA TRP A 6 5.55 -6.20 4.13
C TRP A 6 6.39 -5.10 3.47
N ASN A 7 7.66 -5.12 3.74
CA ASN A 7 8.62 -4.32 2.97
C ASN A 7 8.90 -5.08 1.68
N VAL A 8 8.31 -4.62 0.55
CA VAL A 8 8.35 -5.37 -0.70
C VAL A 8 9.65 -5.22 -1.48
N ASN A 9 10.46 -4.24 -1.12
CA ASN A 9 11.73 -3.96 -1.82
C ASN A 9 11.54 -3.98 -3.34
N SER A 10 10.80 -3.03 -3.86
CA SER A 10 10.30 -2.91 -5.23
C SER A 10 9.06 -3.77 -5.50
N ILE A 11 7.90 -3.11 -5.56
CA ILE A 11 6.64 -3.82 -5.79
C ILE A 11 6.61 -4.49 -7.16
N ASN A 12 7.17 -3.83 -8.19
CA ASN A 12 7.15 -4.39 -9.53
C ASN A 12 8.04 -5.63 -9.66
N ALA A 13 9.14 -5.68 -8.90
CA ALA A 13 10.00 -6.85 -8.86
C ALA A 13 9.36 -8.02 -8.10
N ARG A 14 8.45 -7.74 -7.18
CA ARG A 14 7.82 -8.73 -6.30
C ARG A 14 6.36 -9.00 -6.60
N ILE A 15 5.85 -8.48 -7.72
CA ILE A 15 4.40 -8.55 -7.99
C ILE A 15 3.86 -9.99 -8.02
N ASN A 16 4.60 -10.93 -8.58
CA ASN A 16 4.19 -12.33 -8.62
C ASN A 16 4.13 -12.96 -7.23
N HIS A 17 5.10 -12.62 -6.38
CA HIS A 17 5.12 -13.09 -4.98
C HIS A 17 3.97 -12.47 -4.17
N LEU A 18 3.71 -11.18 -4.38
CA LEU A 18 2.63 -10.49 -3.70
C LEU A 18 1.27 -11.06 -4.09
N GLU A 19 1.05 -11.29 -5.37
CA GLU A 19 -0.17 -11.90 -5.91
C GLU A 19 -0.44 -13.25 -5.24
N LYS A 20 0.56 -14.11 -5.22
CA LYS A 20 0.46 -15.43 -4.59
C LYS A 20 0.19 -15.33 -3.09
N PHE A 21 0.88 -14.41 -2.41
CA PHE A 21 0.70 -14.20 -0.98
C PHE A 21 -0.72 -13.73 -0.67
N ILE A 22 -1.24 -12.77 -1.42
CA ILE A 22 -2.60 -12.26 -1.23
C ILE A 22 -3.63 -13.38 -1.43
N LEU A 23 -3.48 -14.20 -2.45
CA LEU A 23 -4.40 -15.29 -2.74
C LEU A 23 -4.45 -16.32 -1.61
N GLU A 24 -3.33 -16.58 -0.95
CA GLU A 24 -3.25 -17.55 0.15
C GLU A 24 -3.65 -16.93 1.49
N ASP A 25 -3.22 -15.71 1.75
CA ASP A 25 -3.34 -15.05 3.05
C ASP A 25 -4.69 -14.36 3.28
N GLN A 26 -5.20 -13.67 2.28
CA GLN A 26 -6.50 -12.98 2.32
C GLN A 26 -6.68 -12.02 3.50
N SER A 27 -5.66 -11.23 3.81
CA SER A 27 -5.79 -10.17 4.82
C SER A 27 -6.79 -9.11 4.37
N ASP A 28 -7.42 -8.44 5.33
CA ASP A 28 -8.32 -7.33 5.04
C ASP A 28 -7.54 -6.11 4.55
N ILE A 29 -6.35 -5.92 5.10
CA ILE A 29 -5.48 -4.78 4.77
C ILE A 29 -4.04 -5.26 4.65
N TYR A 30 -3.34 -4.72 3.65
CA TYR A 30 -1.90 -4.88 3.50
C TYR A 30 -1.24 -3.51 3.57
N LEU A 31 -0.20 -3.40 4.40
CA LEU A 31 0.63 -2.21 4.50
C LEU A 31 1.97 -2.53 3.84
N LEU A 32 2.26 -1.85 2.74
CA LEU A 32 3.46 -2.12 1.94
C LEU A 32 4.45 -0.97 2.04
N GLN A 33 5.73 -1.29 2.14
CA GLN A 33 6.81 -0.32 2.21
C GLN A 33 7.86 -0.59 1.13
N GLU A 34 8.63 0.44 0.81
CA GLU A 34 9.68 0.42 -0.22
C GLU A 34 9.16 -0.03 -1.58
N LEU A 35 8.10 0.64 -2.04
CA LEU A 35 7.51 0.36 -3.36
C LEU A 35 8.51 0.60 -4.49
N LYS A 36 9.35 1.61 -4.36
CA LYS A 36 10.38 2.02 -5.33
C LYS A 36 9.77 2.33 -6.70
N THR A 37 8.59 2.94 -6.70
CA THR A 37 7.91 3.39 -7.91
C THR A 37 7.05 4.61 -7.60
N VAL A 38 6.82 5.44 -8.61
CA VAL A 38 5.80 6.48 -8.57
C VAL A 38 4.41 5.83 -8.68
N GLU A 39 3.37 6.60 -8.38
CA GLU A 39 2.00 6.09 -8.42
C GLU A 39 1.64 5.51 -9.78
N GLU A 40 2.05 6.17 -10.87
CA GLU A 40 1.78 5.73 -12.23
C GLU A 40 2.41 4.37 -12.57
N GLY A 41 3.50 4.02 -11.92
CA GLY A 41 4.16 2.74 -12.09
C GLY A 41 3.64 1.62 -11.19
N PHE A 42 2.71 1.94 -10.29
CA PHE A 42 2.14 0.96 -9.36
C PHE A 42 1.19 0.02 -10.09
N PRO A 43 1.27 -1.30 -9.87
CA PRO A 43 0.45 -2.29 -10.61
C PRO A 43 -0.99 -2.33 -10.10
N LYS A 44 -1.70 -1.23 -10.24
CA LYS A 44 -3.04 -1.02 -9.69
C LYS A 44 -4.07 -2.00 -10.25
N ASP A 45 -3.98 -2.32 -11.55
CA ASP A 45 -4.94 -3.21 -12.20
C ASP A 45 -4.86 -4.63 -11.65
N ILE A 46 -3.65 -5.13 -11.41
CA ILE A 46 -3.43 -6.45 -10.85
C ILE A 46 -4.00 -6.51 -9.43
N ILE A 47 -3.70 -5.51 -8.61
CA ILE A 47 -4.20 -5.41 -7.23
C ILE A 47 -5.73 -5.33 -7.21
N ASN A 48 -6.31 -4.54 -8.12
CA ASN A 48 -7.75 -4.40 -8.22
C ASN A 48 -8.43 -5.72 -8.58
N LYS A 49 -7.85 -6.50 -9.49
CA LYS A 49 -8.34 -7.83 -9.85
C LYS A 49 -8.31 -8.82 -8.70
N LEU A 50 -7.41 -8.62 -7.74
CA LEU A 50 -7.33 -9.43 -6.53
C LEU A 50 -8.39 -9.05 -5.48
N GLY A 51 -9.19 -8.01 -5.75
CA GLY A 51 -10.27 -7.59 -4.87
C GLY A 51 -9.89 -6.50 -3.87
N TYR A 52 -8.81 -5.76 -4.13
CA TYR A 52 -8.31 -4.72 -3.23
C TYR A 52 -8.31 -3.35 -3.88
N PHE A 53 -8.72 -2.35 -3.11
CA PHE A 53 -8.44 -0.95 -3.41
C PHE A 53 -7.01 -0.64 -3.00
N SER A 54 -6.33 0.22 -3.75
CA SER A 54 -4.95 0.61 -3.45
C SER A 54 -4.83 2.12 -3.25
N TYR A 55 -4.06 2.50 -2.25
CA TYR A 55 -3.78 3.89 -1.89
C TYR A 55 -2.26 4.03 -1.80
N VAL A 56 -1.68 4.87 -2.65
CA VAL A 56 -0.24 4.88 -2.89
C VAL A 56 0.32 6.27 -2.63
N ASN A 57 1.42 6.32 -1.89
CA ASN A 57 2.28 7.49 -1.80
C ASN A 57 3.65 7.04 -2.34
N GLY A 58 3.89 7.28 -3.63
CA GLY A 58 5.01 6.73 -4.37
C GLY A 58 6.14 7.70 -4.63
N GLN A 59 7.31 7.15 -4.86
CA GLN A 59 8.51 7.90 -5.17
C GLN A 59 9.39 7.04 -6.09
N LYS A 60 9.99 7.68 -7.10
CA LYS A 60 10.84 6.96 -8.06
C LYS A 60 12.06 6.36 -7.38
N ALA A 61 12.33 5.08 -7.65
CA ALA A 61 13.52 4.33 -7.26
C ALA A 61 13.72 4.11 -5.76
N TRP A 62 13.12 4.92 -4.89
CA TRP A 62 13.32 4.88 -3.44
C TRP A 62 12.00 4.95 -2.70
N ASN A 63 11.97 4.41 -1.46
CA ASN A 63 10.82 4.55 -0.57
C ASN A 63 9.49 4.16 -1.23
N GLY A 64 8.41 4.85 -0.86
CA GLY A 64 7.07 4.58 -1.33
C GLY A 64 6.31 3.65 -0.39
N VAL A 65 5.11 4.04 -0.04
CA VAL A 65 4.23 3.25 0.85
C VAL A 65 2.86 3.11 0.21
N ALA A 66 2.19 2.00 0.52
CA ALA A 66 0.85 1.76 0.02
C ALA A 66 0.00 1.05 1.06
N ILE A 67 -1.30 1.29 0.97
CA ILE A 67 -2.32 0.55 1.71
C ILE A 67 -3.17 -0.17 0.68
N LEU A 68 -3.30 -1.48 0.82
CA LEU A 68 -4.26 -2.28 0.06
C LEU A 68 -5.39 -2.66 1.01
N SER A 69 -6.64 -2.46 0.59
CA SER A 69 -7.80 -2.75 1.44
C SER A 69 -8.93 -3.37 0.65
N LYS A 70 -9.60 -4.35 1.25
CA LYS A 70 -10.83 -4.93 0.68
C LYS A 70 -11.99 -3.93 0.67
N THR A 71 -11.91 -2.91 1.52
CA THR A 71 -12.93 -1.86 1.60
C THR A 71 -12.35 -0.51 1.19
N LYS A 72 -13.23 0.37 0.70
CA LYS A 72 -12.81 1.72 0.33
C LYS A 72 -12.46 2.54 1.57
N LEU A 73 -11.34 3.25 1.52
CA LEU A 73 -10.81 4.07 2.61
C LEU A 73 -10.65 5.53 2.18
N GLU A 74 -10.60 6.43 3.15
CA GLU A 74 -10.16 7.81 2.94
C GLU A 74 -8.75 7.96 3.49
N ILE A 75 -7.86 8.55 2.70
CA ILE A 75 -6.50 8.84 3.14
C ILE A 75 -6.50 10.17 3.87
N THR A 76 -6.08 10.16 5.12
CA THR A 76 -6.11 11.33 6.00
C THR A 76 -4.82 12.13 5.95
N ASN A 77 -3.70 11.47 5.66
CA ASN A 77 -2.41 12.16 5.65
C ASN A 77 -1.35 11.38 4.87
N THR A 78 -0.45 12.12 4.19
CA THR A 78 0.71 11.55 3.49
C THR A 78 2.02 12.16 3.98
N SER A 79 1.98 12.97 5.03
CA SER A 79 3.14 13.60 5.63
C SER A 79 2.99 13.71 7.14
N ILE A 80 4.10 13.88 7.85
CA ILE A 80 4.07 14.16 9.28
C ILE A 80 3.72 15.64 9.47
N PRO A 81 2.70 15.98 10.26
CA PRO A 81 2.35 17.38 10.49
C PRO A 81 3.54 18.19 11.02
N LYS A 82 3.76 19.37 10.45
CA LYS A 82 4.86 20.29 10.81
C LYS A 82 6.26 19.74 10.53
N PHE A 83 6.36 18.68 9.75
CA PHE A 83 7.65 18.11 9.33
C PHE A 83 7.63 17.90 7.83
N GLU A 84 8.54 18.58 7.12
CA GLU A 84 8.69 18.40 5.67
C GLU A 84 9.62 17.23 5.39
N ASP A 85 9.09 16.21 4.74
CA ASP A 85 9.88 15.09 4.27
C ASP A 85 9.59 14.90 2.77
N PRO A 86 10.59 15.11 1.89
CA PRO A 86 10.40 14.93 0.47
C PRO A 86 10.27 13.44 0.07
N ASN A 87 10.52 12.53 1.00
CA ASN A 87 10.46 11.10 0.75
C ASN A 87 9.06 10.56 1.01
N SER A 88 8.62 9.65 0.16
CA SER A 88 7.31 8.99 0.25
C SER A 88 7.37 7.84 1.26
N ARG A 89 7.23 8.18 2.54
CA ARG A 89 7.35 7.24 3.66
C ARG A 89 6.09 7.08 4.47
N ILE A 90 5.11 7.99 4.33
CA ILE A 90 3.93 8.03 5.18
C ILE A 90 2.67 8.02 4.34
N ILE A 91 1.73 7.20 4.76
CA ILE A 91 0.35 7.23 4.31
C ILE A 91 -0.51 6.83 5.51
N GLU A 92 -1.57 7.57 5.75
CA GLU A 92 -2.40 7.38 6.94
C GLU A 92 -3.87 7.33 6.56
N THR A 93 -4.60 6.47 7.24
CA THR A 93 -6.05 6.39 7.12
C THR A 93 -6.65 6.03 8.46
N GLU A 94 -7.94 6.27 8.62
CA GLU A 94 -8.69 5.83 9.77
C GLU A 94 -9.70 4.76 9.37
N ILE A 95 -9.86 3.78 10.22
CA ILE A 95 -10.79 2.68 10.00
C ILE A 95 -11.71 2.58 11.20
N GLN A 96 -13.02 2.57 10.94
CA GLN A 96 -14.00 2.33 11.99
C GLN A 96 -14.33 0.85 12.02
N LEU A 97 -14.05 0.23 13.15
CA LEU A 97 -14.40 -1.17 13.36
C LEU A 97 -15.80 -1.27 13.92
N LYS A 98 -16.65 -2.03 13.27
CA LYS A 98 -17.96 -2.37 13.80
C LYS A 98 -17.80 -3.44 14.86
N LYS A 99 -18.33 -3.18 16.02
CA LYS A 99 -18.38 -4.16 17.11
C LYS A 99 -19.50 -5.16 16.88
#